data_7c3c7369879a00e735f73ff113f80b3b
#
_entry.id   7c3c7369879a00e735f73ff113f80b3b
#
_cell.length_a   1.000
_cell.length_b   1.000
_cell.length_c   1.000
_cell.angle_alpha   90.00
_cell.angle_beta   90.00
_cell.angle_gamma   90.00
#
_symmetry.space_group_name_H-M   'P 1'
#
loop_
_entity.id
_entity.type
_entity.pdbx_description
1 polymer ?
#
loop_
_entity_poly.entity_id
_entity_poly.type
_entity_poly.pdbx_seq_one_letter_code
_entity_poly.pdbx_strand_id
1 'polypeptide(L)'
;MRARGPKIPNDDCVTTVAARSRSLHYRRRMALVSGSKTALPALSIVASPGKRRAILDLAQEAERLGFPALACPSLGGALGLGVSLAHETRTIRFYTAIQGIYGNSVGEIGALASHTHELSGGRFALGLGVSHEPMVRRTGATMGPPLSDMRSFVDALRTNAKYGGKLPPIYVAALRNRMLDLAGEIAAGALWANASFRHTSVQVERVSAERRSSGFYLANMIPTVIDEDVEAAAAINRRTMTTYVRLPNYRNYWKAAGYVEEMERIELALADKRTDDLAALMSDDWLADCTLFGSPRTVLEGFERWRSIGVEPIAVMSSTNGGQVKAIGQLFDLYR
;
A
#
# COMPACT_ATOMS: atom_id res chain seq x y z
N MET A 1 -51.92 -21.44 46.15
CA MET A 1 -50.49 -21.75 46.21
C MET A 1 -49.91 -21.59 44.81
N ARG A 2 -49.16 -20.53 44.58
CA ARG A 2 -48.46 -20.27 43.31
C ARG A 2 -46.97 -20.44 43.55
N ALA A 3 -46.35 -21.41 42.89
CA ALA A 3 -44.90 -21.64 42.94
C ALA A 3 -44.16 -20.60 42.09
N ARG A 4 -43.13 -19.98 42.67
CA ARG A 4 -42.18 -19.07 41.98
C ARG A 4 -41.06 -19.92 41.40
N GLY A 5 -40.81 -19.80 40.09
CA GLY A 5 -39.63 -20.34 39.41
C GLY A 5 -38.35 -19.55 39.71
N PRO A 6 -37.17 -20.12 39.53
CA PRO A 6 -35.88 -19.50 39.89
C PRO A 6 -35.45 -18.45 38.87
N LYS A 7 -34.85 -17.37 39.40
CA LYS A 7 -34.20 -16.28 38.64
C LYS A 7 -32.89 -16.78 38.02
N ILE A 8 -32.67 -16.51 36.75
CA ILE A 8 -31.42 -16.68 36.03
C ILE A 8 -30.52 -15.47 36.34
N PRO A 9 -29.23 -15.61 36.66
CA PRO A 9 -28.31 -14.50 36.86
C PRO A 9 -27.85 -13.91 35.50
N ASN A 10 -27.75 -12.60 35.44
CA ASN A 10 -27.23 -11.82 34.31
C ASN A 10 -25.75 -12.13 34.00
N ASP A 11 -25.50 -12.47 32.73
CA ASP A 11 -24.16 -12.79 32.18
C ASP A 11 -23.35 -11.53 31.72
N ASP A 12 -23.53 -10.36 32.33
CA ASP A 12 -22.84 -9.12 31.91
C ASP A 12 -21.42 -8.96 32.48
N CYS A 13 -20.91 -9.94 33.25
CA CYS A 13 -19.59 -9.82 33.87
C CYS A 13 -18.43 -10.49 33.12
N VAL A 14 -18.69 -11.38 32.16
CA VAL A 14 -17.65 -12.18 31.49
C VAL A 14 -17.03 -11.45 30.30
N THR A 15 -17.78 -10.60 29.60
CA THR A 15 -17.30 -9.84 28.42
C THR A 15 -16.33 -8.71 28.78
N THR A 16 -16.48 -8.09 29.96
CA THR A 16 -15.65 -6.96 30.38
C THR A 16 -14.25 -7.39 30.86
N VAL A 17 -14.10 -8.60 31.40
CA VAL A 17 -12.80 -9.12 31.88
C VAL A 17 -11.92 -9.57 30.72
N ALA A 18 -12.49 -10.18 29.69
CA ALA A 18 -11.73 -10.62 28.50
C ALA A 18 -11.19 -9.44 27.66
N ALA A 19 -11.95 -8.35 27.55
CA ALA A 19 -11.49 -7.14 26.86
C ALA A 19 -10.38 -6.41 27.62
N ARG A 20 -10.46 -6.34 28.95
CA ARG A 20 -9.41 -5.75 29.80
C ARG A 20 -8.14 -6.60 29.83
N SER A 21 -8.23 -7.93 29.79
CA SER A 21 -7.07 -8.81 29.73
C SER A 21 -6.29 -8.68 28.42
N ARG A 22 -6.95 -8.57 27.28
CA ARG A 22 -6.31 -8.36 25.97
C ARG A 22 -5.63 -6.98 25.89
N SER A 23 -6.22 -5.94 26.45
CA SER A 23 -5.62 -4.60 26.52
C SER A 23 -4.37 -4.56 27.41
N LEU A 24 -4.36 -5.28 28.53
CA LEU A 24 -3.20 -5.37 29.43
C LEU A 24 -2.04 -6.19 28.83
N HIS A 25 -2.33 -7.27 28.10
CA HIS A 25 -1.32 -8.05 27.40
C HIS A 25 -0.69 -7.25 26.23
N TYR A 26 -1.48 -6.46 25.51
CA TYR A 26 -0.99 -5.56 24.47
C TYR A 26 -0.10 -4.46 25.04
N ARG A 27 -0.52 -3.80 26.15
CA ARG A 27 0.29 -2.78 26.83
C ARG A 27 1.58 -3.34 27.46
N ARG A 28 1.58 -4.57 27.98
CA ARG A 28 2.77 -5.22 28.54
C ARG A 28 3.78 -5.65 27.46
N ARG A 29 3.31 -6.04 26.27
CA ARG A 29 4.19 -6.32 25.12
C ARG A 29 4.82 -5.04 24.55
N MET A 30 4.10 -3.91 24.57
CA MET A 30 4.61 -2.59 24.15
C MET A 30 5.65 -2.01 25.12
N ALA A 31 5.55 -2.30 26.42
CA ALA A 31 6.52 -1.83 27.44
C ALA A 31 7.89 -2.55 27.35
N LEU A 32 8.00 -3.66 26.62
CA LEU A 32 9.24 -4.40 26.40
C LEU A 32 10.01 -3.97 25.12
N VAL A 33 9.47 -3.01 24.34
CA VAL A 33 10.10 -2.47 23.11
C VAL A 33 10.81 -1.12 23.38
N SER A 34 10.99 -0.74 24.61
CA SER A 34 11.79 0.44 25.00
C SER A 34 13.29 0.13 24.83
N GLY A 35 13.80 0.26 23.59
CA GLY A 35 15.23 0.10 23.28
C GLY A 35 15.55 -0.37 21.84
N SER A 36 14.58 -0.88 21.08
CA SER A 36 14.76 -1.24 19.67
C SER A 36 14.48 -0.03 18.78
N LYS A 37 15.42 0.34 17.91
CA LYS A 37 15.16 1.34 16.86
C LYS A 37 13.95 0.87 16.07
N THR A 38 12.92 1.73 15.94
CA THR A 38 11.74 1.47 15.10
C THR A 38 12.20 1.12 13.68
N ALA A 39 11.71 0.02 13.12
CA ALA A 39 12.11 -0.40 11.79
C ALA A 39 11.65 0.62 10.73
N LEU A 40 12.50 0.90 9.74
CA LEU A 40 12.18 1.85 8.67
C LEU A 40 11.12 1.25 7.72
N PRO A 41 10.11 2.03 7.25
CA PRO A 41 9.18 1.58 6.23
C PRO A 41 9.84 1.53 4.85
N ALA A 42 9.24 0.85 3.88
CA ALA A 42 9.55 1.13 2.49
C ALA A 42 9.06 2.55 2.12
N LEU A 43 9.69 3.18 1.12
CA LEU A 43 9.40 4.56 0.73
C LEU A 43 8.89 4.64 -0.70
N SER A 44 7.77 5.32 -0.92
CA SER A 44 7.26 5.61 -2.27
C SER A 44 7.93 6.86 -2.84
N ILE A 45 8.51 6.74 -4.05
CA ILE A 45 9.13 7.86 -4.77
C ILE A 45 8.62 7.93 -6.22
N VAL A 46 8.34 9.15 -6.69
CA VAL A 46 7.77 9.39 -8.03
C VAL A 46 8.73 10.22 -8.87
N ALA A 47 9.05 9.76 -10.08
CA ALA A 47 9.92 10.46 -11.03
C ALA A 47 9.24 11.67 -11.69
N SER A 48 8.74 12.61 -10.90
CA SER A 48 8.03 13.81 -11.39
C SER A 48 8.87 14.61 -12.37
N PRO A 49 8.31 15.04 -13.53
CA PRO A 49 8.99 15.91 -14.45
C PRO A 49 9.55 17.16 -13.76
N GLY A 50 10.77 17.57 -14.11
CA GLY A 50 11.47 18.71 -13.51
C GLY A 50 12.09 18.45 -12.13
N LYS A 51 11.78 17.31 -11.48
CA LYS A 51 12.31 16.96 -10.14
C LYS A 51 13.08 15.64 -10.10
N ARG A 52 13.34 15.02 -11.27
CA ARG A 52 13.93 13.67 -11.34
C ARG A 52 15.27 13.55 -10.63
N ARG A 53 16.17 14.55 -10.76
CA ARG A 53 17.45 14.54 -10.05
C ARG A 53 17.25 14.56 -8.53
N ALA A 54 16.41 15.45 -8.01
CA ALA A 54 16.11 15.53 -6.59
C ALA A 54 15.49 14.21 -6.03
N ILE A 55 14.75 13.47 -6.85
CA ILE A 55 14.21 12.15 -6.45
C ILE A 55 15.34 11.11 -6.34
N LEU A 56 16.34 11.16 -7.22
CA LEU A 56 17.52 10.28 -7.12
C LEU A 56 18.36 10.61 -5.90
N ASP A 57 18.54 11.90 -5.58
CA ASP A 57 19.23 12.33 -4.37
C ASP A 57 18.53 11.84 -3.10
N LEU A 58 17.17 11.88 -3.07
CA LEU A 58 16.38 11.29 -2.00
C LEU A 58 16.52 9.76 -1.92
N ALA A 59 16.65 9.09 -3.06
CA ALA A 59 16.85 7.64 -3.09
C ALA A 59 18.19 7.24 -2.48
N GLN A 60 19.25 7.99 -2.77
CA GLN A 60 20.58 7.80 -2.17
C GLN A 60 20.55 8.08 -0.66
N GLU A 61 19.84 9.11 -0.22
CA GLU A 61 19.68 9.41 1.21
C GLU A 61 18.88 8.32 1.92
N ALA A 62 17.79 7.80 1.31
CA ALA A 62 17.03 6.66 1.84
C ALA A 62 17.93 5.42 2.01
N GLU A 63 18.78 5.14 1.01
CA GLU A 63 19.77 4.06 1.10
C GLU A 63 20.75 4.28 2.25
N ARG A 64 21.31 5.48 2.38
CA ARG A 64 22.24 5.83 3.46
C ARG A 64 21.63 5.69 4.85
N LEU A 65 20.36 6.01 4.99
CA LEU A 65 19.59 5.85 6.24
C LEU A 65 19.17 4.41 6.52
N GLY A 66 19.30 3.50 5.53
CA GLY A 66 18.98 2.08 5.68
C GLY A 66 17.53 1.73 5.41
N PHE A 67 16.78 2.52 4.63
CA PHE A 67 15.43 2.16 4.20
C PHE A 67 15.44 0.83 3.45
N PRO A 68 14.46 -0.09 3.68
CA PRO A 68 14.52 -1.44 3.14
C PRO A 68 14.24 -1.50 1.64
N ALA A 69 13.42 -0.59 1.12
CA ALA A 69 13.06 -0.59 -0.29
C ALA A 69 12.44 0.74 -0.76
N LEU A 70 12.49 0.95 -2.10
CA LEU A 70 11.81 2.05 -2.79
C LEU A 70 10.68 1.49 -3.67
N ALA A 71 9.47 1.99 -3.50
CA ALA A 71 8.32 1.69 -4.33
C ALA A 71 8.13 2.80 -5.37
N CYS A 72 8.13 2.45 -6.66
CA CYS A 72 8.08 3.39 -7.78
C CYS A 72 6.70 3.32 -8.47
N PRO A 73 5.75 4.23 -8.17
CA PRO A 73 4.46 4.29 -8.86
C PRO A 73 4.62 4.58 -10.36
N SER A 74 3.65 4.14 -11.17
CA SER A 74 3.66 4.32 -12.63
C SER A 74 3.66 5.77 -13.12
N LEU A 75 3.39 6.70 -12.22
CA LEU A 75 3.44 8.14 -12.52
C LEU A 75 4.86 8.57 -12.89
N GLY A 76 5.03 9.14 -14.07
CA GLY A 76 6.30 9.69 -14.52
C GLY A 76 7.33 8.67 -15.04
N GLY A 77 6.95 7.39 -15.25
CA GLY A 77 7.81 6.37 -15.84
C GLY A 77 8.59 5.53 -14.82
N ALA A 78 7.90 4.63 -14.13
CA ALA A 78 8.46 3.80 -13.07
C ALA A 78 9.65 2.93 -13.51
N LEU A 79 9.58 2.31 -14.71
CA LEU A 79 10.69 1.50 -15.24
C LEU A 79 11.92 2.34 -15.56
N GLY A 80 11.74 3.53 -16.15
CA GLY A 80 12.85 4.47 -16.38
C GLY A 80 13.50 4.95 -15.08
N LEU A 81 12.69 5.19 -14.03
CA LEU A 81 13.22 5.45 -12.69
C LEU A 81 14.00 4.25 -12.16
N GLY A 82 13.49 3.02 -12.38
CA GLY A 82 14.18 1.78 -11.99
C GLY A 82 15.58 1.68 -12.57
N VAL A 83 15.75 1.96 -13.88
CA VAL A 83 17.08 1.99 -14.52
C VAL A 83 17.98 3.02 -13.85
N SER A 84 17.47 4.23 -13.58
CA SER A 84 18.25 5.27 -12.89
C SER A 84 18.66 4.82 -11.48
N LEU A 85 17.76 4.21 -10.71
CA LEU A 85 18.06 3.69 -9.38
C LEU A 85 19.09 2.56 -9.40
N ALA A 86 19.10 1.72 -10.43
CA ALA A 86 20.11 0.67 -10.57
C ALA A 86 21.52 1.23 -10.64
N HIS A 87 21.70 2.41 -11.26
CA HIS A 87 22.97 3.11 -11.34
C HIS A 87 23.30 3.97 -10.10
N GLU A 88 22.32 4.68 -9.58
CA GLU A 88 22.51 5.70 -8.54
C GLU A 88 22.55 5.12 -7.11
N THR A 89 22.10 3.85 -6.92
CA THR A 89 22.09 3.18 -5.62
C THR A 89 22.88 1.87 -5.65
N ARG A 90 23.24 1.31 -4.48
CA ARG A 90 24.11 0.12 -4.38
C ARG A 90 23.47 -1.06 -3.68
N THR A 91 22.65 -0.83 -2.64
CA THR A 91 22.15 -1.87 -1.74
C THR A 91 20.63 -1.87 -1.60
N ILE A 92 19.98 -0.71 -1.68
CA ILE A 92 18.53 -0.58 -1.48
C ILE A 92 17.78 -1.34 -2.56
N ARG A 93 16.76 -2.11 -2.16
CA ARG A 93 15.85 -2.77 -3.09
C ARG A 93 14.86 -1.76 -3.66
N PHE A 94 14.36 -2.02 -4.85
CA PHE A 94 13.33 -1.16 -5.44
C PHE A 94 12.44 -1.95 -6.40
N TYR A 95 11.22 -1.47 -6.61
CA TYR A 95 10.24 -2.14 -7.46
C TYR A 95 9.21 -1.16 -8.01
N THR A 96 8.59 -1.51 -9.13
CA THR A 96 7.44 -0.74 -9.62
C THR A 96 6.22 -1.00 -8.72
N ALA A 97 5.47 0.04 -8.38
CA ALA A 97 4.28 -0.04 -7.53
C ALA A 97 3.14 0.85 -8.09
N ILE A 98 2.70 0.52 -9.26
CA ILE A 98 2.93 -0.64 -10.14
C ILE A 98 3.19 -0.22 -11.59
N GLN A 99 3.70 -1.12 -12.42
CA GLN A 99 3.67 -0.98 -13.87
C GLN A 99 2.33 -1.53 -14.39
N GLY A 100 1.60 -0.71 -15.15
CA GLY A 100 0.33 -1.15 -15.75
C GLY A 100 0.56 -2.17 -16.86
N ILE A 101 -0.33 -3.17 -16.97
CA ILE A 101 -0.25 -4.19 -18.01
C ILE A 101 -0.87 -3.74 -19.33
N TYR A 102 -1.83 -2.83 -19.31
CA TYR A 102 -2.49 -2.34 -20.52
C TYR A 102 -1.71 -1.21 -21.20
N GLY A 103 -1.79 -1.17 -22.54
CA GLY A 103 -1.13 -0.14 -23.34
C GLY A 103 0.40 -0.26 -23.41
N ASN A 104 0.95 -1.41 -22.98
CA ASN A 104 2.38 -1.67 -23.01
C ASN A 104 2.68 -3.03 -23.66
N SER A 105 3.77 -3.11 -24.40
CA SER A 105 4.26 -4.37 -24.95
C SER A 105 4.80 -5.28 -23.86
N VAL A 106 4.35 -6.54 -23.82
CA VAL A 106 4.88 -7.58 -22.92
C VAL A 106 6.38 -7.77 -23.13
N GLY A 107 6.82 -7.78 -24.40
CA GLY A 107 8.23 -7.92 -24.74
C GLY A 107 9.09 -6.79 -24.19
N GLU A 108 8.66 -5.54 -24.39
CA GLU A 108 9.38 -4.36 -23.91
C GLU A 108 9.44 -4.30 -22.37
N ILE A 109 8.32 -4.59 -21.69
CA ILE A 109 8.31 -4.64 -20.22
C ILE A 109 9.23 -5.74 -19.73
N GLY A 110 9.19 -6.93 -20.34
CA GLY A 110 10.02 -8.06 -19.96
C GLY A 110 11.52 -7.77 -20.14
N ALA A 111 11.90 -7.24 -21.30
CA ALA A 111 13.29 -6.89 -21.60
C ALA A 111 13.81 -5.80 -20.66
N LEU A 112 13.05 -4.73 -20.45
CA LEU A 112 13.46 -3.64 -19.57
C LEU A 112 13.51 -4.06 -18.09
N ALA A 113 12.58 -4.91 -17.65
CA ALA A 113 12.59 -5.47 -16.30
C ALA A 113 13.80 -6.38 -16.06
N SER A 114 14.11 -7.26 -17.00
CA SER A 114 15.28 -8.13 -16.95
C SER A 114 16.58 -7.31 -16.93
N HIS A 115 16.71 -6.34 -17.85
CA HIS A 115 17.84 -5.43 -17.90
C HIS A 115 18.06 -4.70 -16.56
N THR A 116 16.98 -4.12 -15.99
CA THR A 116 17.05 -3.41 -14.72
C THR A 116 17.45 -4.35 -13.56
N HIS A 117 16.94 -5.58 -13.57
CA HIS A 117 17.24 -6.57 -12.55
C HIS A 117 18.73 -6.98 -12.59
N GLU A 118 19.25 -7.27 -13.77
CA GLU A 118 20.65 -7.61 -13.98
C GLU A 118 21.55 -6.43 -13.59
N LEU A 119 21.30 -5.26 -14.13
CA LEU A 119 22.07 -4.05 -13.88
C LEU A 119 22.12 -3.66 -12.39
N SER A 120 21.04 -3.90 -11.66
CA SER A 120 20.98 -3.64 -10.22
C SER A 120 21.59 -4.75 -9.35
N GLY A 121 22.12 -5.82 -9.94
CA GLY A 121 22.61 -6.99 -9.19
C GLY A 121 21.49 -7.71 -8.43
N GLY A 122 20.28 -7.78 -8.99
CA GLY A 122 19.15 -8.51 -8.42
C GLY A 122 18.29 -7.73 -7.43
N ARG A 123 18.52 -6.42 -7.25
CA ARG A 123 17.77 -5.58 -6.31
C ARG A 123 16.39 -5.14 -6.81
N PHE A 124 16.14 -5.22 -8.10
CA PHE A 124 14.88 -4.83 -8.73
C PHE A 124 13.85 -5.96 -8.70
N ALA A 125 12.58 -5.61 -8.40
CA ALA A 125 11.41 -6.45 -8.63
C ALA A 125 10.37 -5.74 -9.51
N LEU A 126 9.57 -6.50 -10.27
CA LEU A 126 8.54 -5.97 -11.16
C LEU A 126 7.16 -6.08 -10.51
N GLY A 127 6.65 -4.95 -10.00
CA GLY A 127 5.26 -4.86 -9.56
C GLY A 127 4.34 -4.56 -10.75
N LEU A 128 3.33 -5.39 -10.96
CA LEU A 128 2.35 -5.31 -12.05
C LEU A 128 0.95 -5.01 -11.52
N GLY A 129 0.15 -4.32 -12.31
CA GLY A 129 -1.25 -4.08 -11.98
C GLY A 129 -2.10 -3.77 -13.20
N VAL A 130 -3.40 -3.97 -13.06
CA VAL A 130 -4.38 -3.65 -14.12
C VAL A 130 -4.62 -2.14 -14.26
N SER A 131 -4.08 -1.34 -13.35
CA SER A 131 -4.30 0.11 -13.32
C SER A 131 -5.78 0.49 -13.12
N HIS A 132 -6.19 1.66 -13.57
CA HIS A 132 -7.55 2.17 -13.45
C HIS A 132 -8.06 2.56 -14.83
N GLU A 133 -9.33 2.33 -15.09
CA GLU A 133 -9.93 2.54 -16.42
C GLU A 133 -9.61 3.93 -17.03
N PRO A 134 -9.70 5.06 -16.29
CA PRO A 134 -9.35 6.36 -16.86
C PRO A 134 -7.88 6.47 -17.28
N MET A 135 -6.98 5.77 -16.57
CA MET A 135 -5.55 5.75 -16.91
C MET A 135 -5.28 4.86 -18.11
N VAL A 136 -5.95 3.70 -18.20
CA VAL A 136 -5.85 2.78 -19.34
C VAL A 136 -6.34 3.45 -20.63
N ARG A 137 -7.48 4.14 -20.57
CA ARG A 137 -8.00 4.90 -21.72
C ARG A 137 -7.02 5.94 -22.27
N ARG A 138 -6.23 6.59 -21.41
CA ARG A 138 -5.21 7.57 -21.83
C ARG A 138 -4.08 6.94 -22.64
N THR A 139 -3.85 5.63 -22.52
CA THR A 139 -2.88 4.90 -23.35
C THR A 139 -3.46 4.43 -24.69
N GLY A 140 -4.74 4.69 -24.95
CA GLY A 140 -5.46 4.18 -26.11
C GLY A 140 -5.87 2.70 -25.99
N ALA A 141 -5.62 2.06 -24.83
CA ALA A 141 -5.99 0.68 -24.59
C ALA A 141 -7.40 0.55 -23.98
N THR A 142 -7.96 -0.66 -24.10
CA THR A 142 -9.21 -1.06 -23.43
C THR A 142 -8.91 -2.06 -22.33
N MET A 143 -9.54 -1.86 -21.19
CA MET A 143 -9.43 -2.80 -20.06
C MET A 143 -10.31 -4.02 -20.31
N GLY A 144 -9.74 -5.20 -20.23
CA GLY A 144 -10.44 -6.48 -20.29
C GLY A 144 -10.74 -7.06 -18.89
N PRO A 145 -11.00 -8.39 -18.80
CA PRO A 145 -11.24 -9.06 -17.53
C PRO A 145 -9.96 -9.09 -16.68
N PRO A 146 -9.90 -8.36 -15.53
CA PRO A 146 -8.64 -8.10 -14.83
C PRO A 146 -7.85 -9.34 -14.39
N LEU A 147 -8.54 -10.41 -13.98
CA LEU A 147 -7.89 -11.63 -13.47
C LEU A 147 -7.25 -12.43 -14.60
N SER A 148 -7.98 -12.68 -15.69
CA SER A 148 -7.45 -13.42 -16.83
C SER A 148 -6.34 -12.64 -17.52
N ASP A 149 -6.52 -11.32 -17.67
CA ASP A 149 -5.53 -10.47 -18.33
C ASP A 149 -4.21 -10.42 -17.53
N MET A 150 -4.30 -10.32 -16.20
CA MET A 150 -3.11 -10.37 -15.35
C MET A 150 -2.40 -11.72 -15.46
N ARG A 151 -3.14 -12.84 -15.42
CA ARG A 151 -2.55 -14.18 -15.60
C ARG A 151 -1.88 -14.30 -16.95
N SER A 152 -2.60 -13.98 -18.03
CA SER A 152 -2.09 -14.07 -19.40
C SER A 152 -0.85 -13.19 -19.59
N PHE A 153 -0.82 -12.00 -18.99
CA PHE A 153 0.34 -11.11 -19.08
C PHE A 153 1.57 -11.69 -18.39
N VAL A 154 1.41 -12.23 -17.19
CA VAL A 154 2.52 -12.87 -16.44
C VAL A 154 3.02 -14.12 -17.17
N ASP A 155 2.13 -14.93 -17.72
CA ASP A 155 2.51 -16.14 -18.49
C ASP A 155 3.24 -15.76 -19.79
N ALA A 156 2.79 -14.70 -20.48
CA ALA A 156 3.48 -14.17 -21.65
C ALA A 156 4.87 -13.61 -21.30
N LEU A 157 5.02 -12.91 -20.17
CA LEU A 157 6.35 -12.47 -19.69
C LEU A 157 7.28 -13.66 -19.49
N ARG A 158 6.82 -14.73 -18.83
CA ARG A 158 7.61 -15.95 -18.60
C ARG A 158 8.00 -16.63 -19.90
N THR A 159 7.07 -16.71 -20.84
CA THR A 159 7.34 -17.29 -22.17
C THR A 159 8.39 -16.49 -22.93
N ASN A 160 8.34 -15.16 -22.85
CA ASN A 160 9.28 -14.26 -23.53
C ASN A 160 10.64 -14.14 -22.82
N ALA A 161 10.78 -14.59 -21.58
CA ALA A 161 12.02 -14.51 -20.81
C ALA A 161 13.22 -15.19 -21.50
N LYS A 162 12.97 -16.20 -22.31
CA LYS A 162 14.02 -16.87 -23.12
C LYS A 162 14.71 -15.95 -24.13
N TYR A 163 14.06 -14.83 -24.51
CA TYR A 163 14.63 -13.84 -25.43
C TYR A 163 15.12 -12.58 -24.69
N GLY A 164 14.41 -12.16 -23.62
CA GLY A 164 14.65 -10.91 -22.90
C GLY A 164 15.57 -11.04 -21.67
N GLY A 165 15.92 -12.26 -21.27
CA GLY A 165 16.76 -12.52 -20.10
C GLY A 165 15.96 -12.88 -18.84
N LYS A 166 16.65 -13.08 -17.71
CA LYS A 166 16.06 -13.52 -16.43
C LYS A 166 15.11 -12.47 -15.87
N LEU A 167 13.84 -12.85 -15.68
CA LEU A 167 12.86 -11.98 -15.05
C LEU A 167 13.17 -11.75 -13.56
N PRO A 168 12.92 -10.52 -13.06
CA PRO A 168 12.92 -10.24 -11.63
C PRO A 168 11.76 -10.97 -10.92
N PRO A 169 11.76 -11.01 -9.58
CA PRO A 169 10.56 -11.34 -8.83
C PRO A 169 9.38 -10.45 -9.27
N ILE A 170 8.21 -11.07 -9.46
CA ILE A 170 6.99 -10.35 -9.87
C ILE A 170 6.11 -10.16 -8.63
N TYR A 171 5.64 -8.93 -8.40
CA TYR A 171 4.60 -8.60 -7.44
C TYR A 171 3.32 -8.20 -8.17
N VAL A 172 2.15 -8.50 -7.62
CA VAL A 172 0.87 -8.16 -8.24
C VAL A 172 0.08 -7.21 -7.34
N ALA A 173 -0.42 -6.12 -7.91
CA ALA A 173 -1.36 -5.25 -7.20
C ALA A 173 -2.67 -5.98 -6.94
N ALA A 174 -3.01 -6.19 -5.67
CA ALA A 174 -4.06 -7.09 -5.23
C ALA A 174 -4.95 -6.46 -4.16
N LEU A 175 -5.83 -5.55 -4.57
CA LEU A 175 -6.72 -4.87 -3.63
C LEU A 175 -7.82 -5.79 -3.07
N ARG A 176 -8.38 -6.70 -3.89
CA ARG A 176 -9.50 -7.57 -3.54
C ARG A 176 -9.10 -9.04 -3.52
N ASN A 177 -9.85 -9.84 -2.76
CA ASN A 177 -9.55 -11.25 -2.47
C ASN A 177 -9.18 -12.09 -3.69
N ARG A 178 -9.97 -12.05 -4.78
CA ARG A 178 -9.72 -12.85 -5.99
C ARG A 178 -8.38 -12.52 -6.66
N MET A 179 -7.96 -11.23 -6.63
CA MET A 179 -6.65 -10.84 -7.16
C MET A 179 -5.52 -11.23 -6.20
N LEU A 180 -5.77 -11.22 -4.89
CA LEU A 180 -4.82 -11.70 -3.90
C LEU A 180 -4.59 -13.22 -4.02
N ASP A 181 -5.68 -13.99 -4.22
CA ASP A 181 -5.60 -15.42 -4.48
C ASP A 181 -4.76 -15.69 -5.75
N LEU A 182 -5.06 -14.97 -6.84
CA LEU A 182 -4.28 -15.04 -8.07
C LEU A 182 -2.79 -14.68 -7.85
N ALA A 183 -2.50 -13.62 -7.11
CA ALA A 183 -1.12 -13.24 -6.78
C ALA A 183 -0.39 -14.36 -6.04
N GLY A 184 -1.08 -15.06 -5.12
CA GLY A 184 -0.56 -16.24 -4.43
C GLY A 184 -0.16 -17.38 -5.38
N GLU A 185 -0.85 -17.53 -6.51
CA GLU A 185 -0.55 -18.56 -7.51
C GLU A 185 0.61 -18.17 -8.46
N ILE A 186 0.59 -16.91 -8.95
CA ILE A 186 1.41 -16.51 -10.10
C ILE A 186 2.56 -15.56 -9.76
N ALA A 187 2.69 -15.09 -8.52
CA ALA A 187 3.64 -14.03 -8.17
C ALA A 187 4.50 -14.37 -6.94
N ALA A 188 5.51 -13.56 -6.69
CA ALA A 188 6.37 -13.60 -5.51
C ALA A 188 5.88 -12.65 -4.40
N GLY A 189 4.80 -11.91 -4.63
CA GLY A 189 4.22 -11.00 -3.64
C GLY A 189 2.95 -10.30 -4.13
N ALA A 190 2.29 -9.63 -3.19
CA ALA A 190 1.09 -8.84 -3.44
C ALA A 190 1.23 -7.43 -2.84
N LEU A 191 0.74 -6.43 -3.58
CA LEU A 191 0.81 -5.02 -3.19
C LEU A 191 -0.60 -4.45 -3.08
N TRP A 192 -0.91 -3.86 -1.94
CA TRP A 192 -2.09 -3.02 -1.76
C TRP A 192 -1.73 -1.54 -1.92
N ALA A 193 -2.74 -0.72 -2.12
CA ALA A 193 -2.66 0.72 -2.01
C ALA A 193 -3.94 1.26 -1.35
N ASN A 194 -3.78 2.15 -0.38
CA ASN A 194 -4.88 2.76 0.36
C ASN A 194 -5.81 1.72 1.02
N ALA A 195 -5.25 0.62 1.48
CA ALA A 195 -6.02 -0.47 2.05
C ALA A 195 -6.48 -0.17 3.48
N SER A 196 -7.67 -0.66 3.84
CA SER A 196 -8.15 -0.69 5.22
C SER A 196 -7.29 -1.66 6.03
N PHE A 197 -6.76 -1.22 7.15
CA PHE A 197 -5.99 -2.08 8.06
C PHE A 197 -6.85 -3.24 8.58
N ARG A 198 -8.08 -2.94 9.03
CA ARG A 198 -9.00 -3.94 9.58
C ARG A 198 -9.33 -5.03 8.54
N HIS A 199 -9.60 -4.63 7.31
CA HIS A 199 -9.90 -5.60 6.26
C HIS A 199 -8.66 -6.37 5.81
N THR A 200 -7.52 -5.70 5.65
CA THR A 200 -6.28 -6.35 5.25
C THR A 200 -5.80 -7.36 6.29
N SER A 201 -5.99 -7.10 7.59
CA SER A 201 -5.64 -8.06 8.66
C SER A 201 -6.35 -9.42 8.49
N VAL A 202 -7.53 -9.42 7.88
CA VAL A 202 -8.26 -10.66 7.52
C VAL A 202 -7.81 -11.19 6.16
N GLN A 203 -7.54 -10.31 5.19
CA GLN A 203 -7.10 -10.72 3.86
C GLN A 203 -5.75 -11.44 3.86
N VAL A 204 -4.81 -11.07 4.74
CA VAL A 204 -3.49 -11.72 4.85
C VAL A 204 -3.60 -13.22 5.12
N GLU A 205 -4.64 -13.66 5.81
CA GLU A 205 -4.88 -15.07 6.12
C GLU A 205 -5.25 -15.91 4.89
N ARG A 206 -5.62 -15.28 3.77
CA ARG A 206 -5.83 -15.96 2.48
C ARG A 206 -4.54 -16.44 1.85
N VAL A 207 -3.41 -15.79 2.17
CA VAL A 207 -2.09 -16.27 1.77
C VAL A 207 -1.66 -17.33 2.75
N SER A 208 -1.45 -18.56 2.29
CA SER A 208 -1.10 -19.68 3.17
C SER A 208 0.13 -19.37 4.04
N ALA A 209 0.18 -19.96 5.24
CA ALA A 209 1.30 -19.78 6.15
C ALA A 209 2.62 -20.23 5.51
N GLU A 210 2.59 -21.28 4.69
CA GLU A 210 3.75 -21.76 3.92
C GLU A 210 4.25 -20.67 2.95
N ARG A 211 3.35 -20.04 2.20
CA ARG A 211 3.72 -18.96 1.28
C ARG A 211 4.28 -17.75 2.03
N ARG A 212 3.68 -17.37 3.15
CA ARG A 212 4.18 -16.27 3.99
C ARG A 212 5.57 -16.58 4.55
N SER A 213 5.80 -17.79 5.04
CA SER A 213 7.10 -18.21 5.58
C SER A 213 8.18 -18.40 4.50
N SER A 214 7.78 -18.67 3.25
CA SER A 214 8.71 -18.76 2.11
C SER A 214 9.15 -17.40 1.55
N GLY A 215 8.76 -16.29 2.18
CA GLY A 215 9.16 -14.94 1.79
C GLY A 215 8.23 -14.29 0.74
N PHE A 216 6.96 -14.73 0.65
CA PHE A 216 5.96 -14.03 -0.17
C PHE A 216 5.78 -12.60 0.32
N TYR A 217 6.13 -11.63 -0.51
CA TYR A 217 6.16 -10.23 -0.12
C TYR A 217 4.75 -9.63 -0.06
N LEU A 218 4.36 -9.10 1.09
CA LEU A 218 3.11 -8.40 1.31
C LEU A 218 3.41 -6.96 1.70
N ALA A 219 2.88 -5.97 0.96
CA ALA A 219 3.10 -4.57 1.28
C ALA A 219 1.88 -3.70 0.93
N ASN A 220 1.70 -2.59 1.65
CA ASN A 220 0.64 -1.61 1.39
C ASN A 220 1.22 -0.20 1.24
N MET A 221 0.85 0.48 0.16
CA MET A 221 1.12 1.91 -0.05
C MET A 221 0.13 2.73 0.78
N ILE A 222 0.64 3.45 1.78
CA ILE A 222 -0.16 4.14 2.78
C ILE A 222 0.05 5.65 2.67
N PRO A 223 -0.96 6.45 2.31
CA PRO A 223 -0.87 7.91 2.40
C PRO A 223 -0.47 8.32 3.81
N THR A 224 0.62 9.06 3.93
CA THR A 224 1.24 9.37 5.21
C THR A 224 1.55 10.86 5.32
N VAL A 225 1.10 11.48 6.41
CA VAL A 225 1.36 12.90 6.72
C VAL A 225 1.85 13.03 8.16
N ILE A 226 3.02 13.63 8.33
CA ILE A 226 3.61 13.91 9.65
C ILE A 226 3.35 15.38 9.99
N ASP A 227 2.51 15.65 10.98
CA ASP A 227 2.25 16.97 11.51
C ASP A 227 1.65 16.86 12.92
N GLU A 228 2.05 17.77 13.85
CA GLU A 228 1.42 17.83 15.17
C GLU A 228 -0.02 18.36 15.11
N ASP A 229 -0.36 19.14 14.09
CA ASP A 229 -1.73 19.51 13.77
C ASP A 229 -2.41 18.34 13.04
N VAL A 230 -3.11 17.52 13.83
CA VAL A 230 -3.79 16.30 13.36
C VAL A 230 -4.88 16.61 12.33
N GLU A 231 -5.60 17.74 12.49
CA GLU A 231 -6.66 18.13 11.56
C GLU A 231 -6.09 18.56 10.21
N ALA A 232 -5.01 19.35 10.21
CA ALA A 232 -4.30 19.72 8.99
C ALA A 232 -3.73 18.50 8.27
N ALA A 233 -3.14 17.55 9.00
CA ALA A 233 -2.65 16.31 8.46
C ALA A 233 -3.76 15.44 7.86
N ALA A 234 -4.89 15.28 8.56
CA ALA A 234 -6.08 14.58 8.08
C ALA A 234 -6.65 15.21 6.80
N ALA A 235 -6.70 16.54 6.72
CA ALA A 235 -7.18 17.27 5.56
C ALA A 235 -6.33 16.99 4.30
N ILE A 236 -5.01 16.86 4.44
CA ILE A 236 -4.11 16.46 3.35
C ILE A 236 -4.43 15.04 2.88
N ASN A 237 -4.61 14.08 3.80
CA ASN A 237 -4.95 12.71 3.44
C ASN A 237 -6.35 12.63 2.80
N ARG A 238 -7.36 13.35 3.29
CA ARG A 238 -8.67 13.43 2.62
C ARG A 238 -8.55 13.92 1.19
N ARG A 239 -7.74 14.96 0.94
CA ARG A 239 -7.46 15.46 -0.41
C ARG A 239 -6.83 14.39 -1.29
N THR A 240 -5.85 13.66 -0.78
CA THR A 240 -5.23 12.54 -1.49
C THR A 240 -6.26 11.45 -1.82
N MET A 241 -7.08 11.07 -0.84
CA MET A 241 -8.07 10.02 -0.98
C MET A 241 -9.23 10.41 -1.91
N THR A 242 -9.50 11.71 -2.10
CA THR A 242 -10.52 12.21 -3.06
C THR A 242 -10.30 11.65 -4.47
N THR A 243 -9.07 11.44 -4.90
CA THR A 243 -8.76 10.83 -6.19
C THR A 243 -9.22 9.37 -6.26
N TYR A 244 -9.06 8.63 -5.17
CA TYR A 244 -9.33 7.19 -5.12
C TYR A 244 -10.80 6.88 -4.89
N VAL A 245 -11.54 7.67 -4.11
CA VAL A 245 -12.98 7.46 -3.91
C VAL A 245 -13.80 7.69 -5.19
N ARG A 246 -13.23 8.35 -6.20
CA ARG A 246 -13.83 8.48 -7.55
C ARG A 246 -13.77 7.16 -8.33
N LEU A 247 -12.94 6.21 -7.94
CA LEU A 247 -12.70 4.97 -8.65
C LEU A 247 -13.60 3.84 -8.12
N PRO A 248 -14.48 3.25 -8.94
CA PRO A 248 -15.43 2.22 -8.49
C PRO A 248 -14.77 1.00 -7.83
N ASN A 249 -13.60 0.58 -8.31
CA ASN A 249 -12.87 -0.55 -7.73
C ASN A 249 -12.45 -0.31 -6.28
N TYR A 250 -12.07 0.93 -5.91
CA TYR A 250 -11.75 1.30 -4.54
C TYR A 250 -13.01 1.40 -3.66
N ARG A 251 -14.07 2.05 -4.12
CA ARG A 251 -15.33 2.08 -3.37
C ARG A 251 -15.85 0.69 -3.08
N ASN A 252 -15.85 -0.19 -4.08
CA ASN A 252 -16.25 -1.59 -3.90
C ASN A 252 -15.34 -2.35 -2.91
N TYR A 253 -14.06 -2.01 -2.83
CA TYR A 253 -13.16 -2.54 -1.83
C TYR A 253 -13.53 -2.05 -0.43
N TRP A 254 -13.72 -0.74 -0.25
CA TRP A 254 -14.05 -0.19 1.06
C TRP A 254 -15.46 -0.57 1.53
N LYS A 255 -16.42 -0.77 0.63
CA LYS A 255 -17.71 -1.39 0.96
C LYS A 255 -17.50 -2.81 1.51
N ALA A 256 -16.66 -3.62 0.88
CA ALA A 256 -16.30 -4.95 1.38
C ALA A 256 -15.53 -4.91 2.70
N ALA A 257 -14.85 -3.82 3.00
CA ALA A 257 -14.18 -3.56 4.27
C ALA A 257 -15.11 -3.08 5.39
N GLY A 258 -16.41 -2.89 5.11
CA GLY A 258 -17.43 -2.49 6.09
C GLY A 258 -17.88 -1.03 5.99
N TYR A 259 -17.29 -0.21 5.12
CA TYR A 259 -17.63 1.20 4.94
C TYR A 259 -18.70 1.43 3.86
N VAL A 260 -19.82 0.70 3.96
CA VAL A 260 -20.87 0.70 2.95
C VAL A 260 -21.55 2.08 2.87
N GLU A 261 -21.99 2.59 4.01
CA GLU A 261 -22.74 3.85 4.08
C GLU A 261 -21.93 5.07 3.61
N GLU A 262 -20.63 5.12 3.97
CA GLU A 262 -19.76 6.20 3.50
C GLU A 262 -19.59 6.14 1.98
N MET A 263 -19.35 4.95 1.43
CA MET A 263 -19.15 4.79 0.00
C MET A 263 -20.42 5.06 -0.80
N GLU A 264 -21.59 4.74 -0.27
CA GLU A 264 -22.88 5.06 -0.89
C GLU A 264 -23.15 6.58 -0.89
N ARG A 265 -22.87 7.28 0.21
CA ARG A 265 -22.95 8.75 0.24
C ARG A 265 -22.00 9.40 -0.77
N ILE A 266 -20.80 8.86 -0.92
CA ILE A 266 -19.83 9.31 -1.92
C ILE A 266 -20.34 9.02 -3.35
N GLU A 267 -20.97 7.88 -3.61
CA GLU A 267 -21.56 7.55 -4.92
C GLU A 267 -22.69 8.49 -5.28
N LEU A 268 -23.56 8.84 -4.33
CA LEU A 268 -24.62 9.85 -4.52
C LEU A 268 -24.04 11.23 -4.84
N ALA A 269 -23.02 11.67 -4.09
CA ALA A 269 -22.37 12.95 -4.35
C ALA A 269 -21.70 12.99 -5.74
N LEU A 270 -21.10 11.88 -6.18
CA LEU A 270 -20.53 11.77 -7.52
C LEU A 270 -21.59 11.80 -8.63
N ALA A 271 -22.73 11.14 -8.42
CA ALA A 271 -23.87 11.15 -9.35
C ALA A 271 -24.45 12.55 -9.51
N ASP A 272 -24.55 13.29 -8.40
CA ASP A 272 -25.03 14.68 -8.35
C ASP A 272 -23.95 15.70 -8.78
N LYS A 273 -22.76 15.27 -9.18
CA LYS A 273 -21.62 16.13 -9.52
C LYS A 273 -21.11 17.02 -8.38
N ARG A 274 -21.44 16.71 -7.13
CA ARG A 274 -20.98 17.42 -5.92
C ARG A 274 -19.58 16.94 -5.51
N THR A 275 -18.61 17.15 -6.39
CA THR A 275 -17.24 16.63 -6.19
C THR A 275 -16.47 17.35 -5.09
N ASP A 276 -16.86 18.55 -4.72
CA ASP A 276 -16.22 19.34 -3.66
C ASP A 276 -16.60 18.83 -2.26
N ASP A 277 -17.73 18.13 -2.15
CA ASP A 277 -18.20 17.55 -0.88
C ASP A 277 -17.44 16.25 -0.50
N LEU A 278 -16.74 15.61 -1.43
CA LEU A 278 -16.18 14.28 -1.24
C LEU A 278 -15.26 14.17 -0.01
N ALA A 279 -14.46 15.20 0.26
CA ALA A 279 -13.57 15.20 1.42
C ALA A 279 -14.32 15.19 2.75
N ALA A 280 -15.44 15.94 2.83
CA ALA A 280 -16.28 16.02 4.03
C ALA A 280 -17.10 14.74 4.30
N LEU A 281 -17.32 13.91 3.27
CA LEU A 281 -18.02 12.63 3.40
C LEU A 281 -17.13 11.49 3.92
N MET A 282 -15.82 11.70 4.03
CA MET A 282 -14.86 10.74 4.55
C MET A 282 -14.81 10.80 6.07
N SER A 283 -15.28 9.77 6.77
CA SER A 283 -15.22 9.71 8.22
C SER A 283 -13.78 9.63 8.73
N ASP A 284 -13.55 10.08 9.96
CA ASP A 284 -12.25 9.99 10.62
C ASP A 284 -11.84 8.52 10.83
N ASP A 285 -12.82 7.67 11.16
CA ASP A 285 -12.58 6.23 11.35
C ASP A 285 -12.09 5.55 10.08
N TRP A 286 -12.76 5.80 8.94
CA TRP A 286 -12.31 5.28 7.64
C TRP A 286 -10.94 5.85 7.24
N LEU A 287 -10.72 7.14 7.44
CA LEU A 287 -9.47 7.78 7.09
C LEU A 287 -8.30 7.20 7.90
N ALA A 288 -8.46 7.05 9.22
CA ALA A 288 -7.45 6.48 10.12
C ALA A 288 -7.22 4.98 9.89
N ASP A 289 -8.21 4.26 9.33
CA ASP A 289 -8.05 2.86 8.97
C ASP A 289 -7.29 2.66 7.66
N CYS A 290 -7.32 3.64 6.75
CA CYS A 290 -6.73 3.56 5.41
C CYS A 290 -5.44 4.38 5.23
N THR A 291 -5.14 5.30 6.15
CA THR A 291 -4.01 6.26 6.05
C THR A 291 -3.28 6.41 7.39
N LEU A 292 -2.11 7.06 7.36
CA LEU A 292 -1.37 7.43 8.56
C LEU A 292 -1.21 8.96 8.62
N PHE A 293 -1.54 9.56 9.75
CA PHE A 293 -1.38 11.00 9.93
C PHE A 293 -1.29 11.38 11.42
N GLY A 294 -0.67 12.51 11.68
CA GLY A 294 -0.50 13.07 13.00
C GLY A 294 0.95 13.18 13.41
N SER A 295 1.21 13.16 14.72
CA SER A 295 2.55 13.31 15.28
C SER A 295 3.54 12.25 14.76
N PRO A 296 4.85 12.51 14.81
CA PRO A 296 5.88 11.52 14.52
C PRO A 296 5.64 10.18 15.19
N ARG A 297 5.29 10.19 16.47
CA ARG A 297 5.01 8.99 17.25
C ARG A 297 3.83 8.20 16.71
N THR A 298 2.71 8.88 16.40
CA THR A 298 1.52 8.25 15.85
C THR A 298 1.79 7.56 14.53
N VAL A 299 2.58 8.21 13.66
CA VAL A 299 2.95 7.64 12.34
C VAL A 299 3.87 6.42 12.50
N LEU A 300 4.87 6.48 13.40
CA LEU A 300 5.75 5.33 13.68
C LEU A 300 4.98 4.14 14.25
N GLU A 301 4.09 4.36 15.23
CA GLU A 301 3.20 3.32 15.77
C GLU A 301 2.30 2.74 14.66
N GLY A 302 1.86 3.55 13.72
CA GLY A 302 1.10 3.14 12.55
C GLY A 302 1.89 2.18 11.64
N PHE A 303 3.17 2.44 11.36
CA PHE A 303 4.01 1.52 10.58
C PHE A 303 4.19 0.17 11.31
N GLU A 304 4.45 0.19 12.62
CA GLU A 304 4.57 -1.05 13.41
C GLU A 304 3.25 -1.85 13.44
N ARG A 305 2.11 -1.15 13.49
CA ARG A 305 0.79 -1.79 13.40
C ARG A 305 0.65 -2.59 12.10
N TRP A 306 1.05 -2.05 10.94
CA TRP A 306 1.02 -2.77 9.66
C TRP A 306 1.97 -3.97 9.65
N ARG A 307 3.18 -3.83 10.18
CA ARG A 307 4.12 -4.96 10.29
C ARG A 307 3.61 -6.07 11.19
N SER A 308 2.85 -5.74 12.24
CA SER A 308 2.30 -6.74 13.17
C SER A 308 1.38 -7.76 12.51
N ILE A 309 0.83 -7.44 11.33
CA ILE A 309 0.04 -8.37 10.51
C ILE A 309 0.82 -8.95 9.34
N GLY A 310 2.14 -8.77 9.29
CA GLY A 310 3.01 -9.29 8.22
C GLY A 310 2.97 -8.50 6.91
N VAL A 311 2.50 -7.25 6.94
CA VAL A 311 2.45 -6.36 5.77
C VAL A 311 3.47 -5.25 5.93
N GLU A 312 4.40 -5.14 4.98
CA GLU A 312 5.37 -4.04 4.94
C GLU A 312 4.67 -2.72 4.60
N PRO A 313 4.76 -1.70 5.47
CA PRO A 313 4.24 -0.38 5.15
C PRO A 313 5.12 0.32 4.13
N ILE A 314 4.50 0.85 3.07
CA ILE A 314 5.15 1.73 2.10
C ILE A 314 4.67 3.15 2.37
N ALA A 315 5.52 4.01 2.89
CA ALA A 315 5.19 5.39 3.17
C ALA A 315 5.00 6.18 1.86
N VAL A 316 3.78 6.65 1.60
CA VAL A 316 3.44 7.57 0.51
C VAL A 316 3.32 8.97 1.10
N MET A 317 4.45 9.69 1.11
CA MET A 317 4.59 10.91 1.86
C MET A 317 3.91 12.11 1.22
N SER A 318 3.11 12.83 2.01
CA SER A 318 2.57 14.17 1.74
C SER A 318 2.83 15.08 2.93
N SER A 319 2.78 16.41 2.72
CA SER A 319 3.09 17.40 3.76
C SER A 319 2.05 18.52 3.77
N THR A 320 1.76 19.05 4.93
CA THR A 320 0.93 20.26 5.13
C THR A 320 1.62 21.52 4.58
N ASN A 321 2.95 21.52 4.52
CA ASN A 321 3.78 22.69 4.27
C ASN A 321 4.62 22.63 2.97
N GLY A 322 4.38 21.64 2.09
CA GLY A 322 5.19 21.52 0.88
C GLY A 322 4.91 20.26 0.07
N GLY A 323 5.73 20.04 -0.96
CA GLY A 323 5.62 18.89 -1.84
C GLY A 323 6.34 17.64 -1.32
N GLN A 324 6.36 16.58 -2.16
CA GLN A 324 6.92 15.27 -1.83
C GLN A 324 8.36 15.31 -1.28
N VAL A 325 9.24 16.15 -1.82
CA VAL A 325 10.64 16.25 -1.36
C VAL A 325 10.70 16.66 0.12
N LYS A 326 9.90 17.66 0.51
CA LYS A 326 9.82 18.10 1.92
C LYS A 326 9.20 17.04 2.80
N ALA A 327 8.13 16.40 2.34
CA ALA A 327 7.45 15.33 3.08
C ALA A 327 8.38 14.14 3.35
N ILE A 328 9.19 13.74 2.37
CA ILE A 328 10.19 12.69 2.54
C ILE A 328 11.30 13.14 3.52
N GLY A 329 11.72 14.42 3.46
CA GLY A 329 12.65 15.00 4.43
C GLY A 329 12.13 14.87 5.87
N GLN A 330 10.85 15.18 6.12
CA GLN A 330 10.22 15.00 7.44
C GLN A 330 10.28 13.53 7.92
N LEU A 331 10.08 12.56 7.01
CA LEU A 331 10.23 11.15 7.37
C LEU A 331 11.68 10.80 7.71
N PHE A 332 12.64 11.29 6.93
CA PHE A 332 14.07 11.06 7.21
C PHE A 332 14.51 11.58 8.57
N ASP A 333 13.99 12.74 8.98
CA ASP A 333 14.31 13.36 10.26
C ASP A 333 13.89 12.48 11.48
N LEU A 334 12.94 11.55 11.29
CA LEU A 334 12.55 10.59 12.35
C LEU A 334 13.60 9.49 12.57
N TYR A 335 14.53 9.31 11.64
CA TYR A 335 15.48 8.19 11.65
C TYR A 335 16.95 8.64 11.63
N ARG A 336 17.19 9.96 11.66
CA ARG A 336 18.52 10.57 11.85
C ARG A 336 18.83 10.66 13.34
#